data_d60fe5f78c9877fa726c122dba199be2
#
_entry.id   d60fe5f78c9877fa726c122dba199be2
#
_cell.length_a   1.000
_cell.length_b   1.000
_cell.length_c   1.000
_cell.angle_alpha   90.00
_cell.angle_beta   90.00
_cell.angle_gamma   90.00
#
_symmetry.space_group_name_H-M   'P 1'
#
loop_
_entity.id
_entity.type
_entity.pdbx_description
1 polymer ?
#
loop_
_entity_poly.entity_id
_entity_poly.type
_entity_poly.pdbx_seq_one_letter_code
_entity_poly.pdbx_strand_id
1 'polypeptide(L)'
;LDELEDWALSMNRRKLFGYMDISIRRPGLIAGEKFMGLIEEHMKGLQIQDLPHPYVAVATDMVTGHEVWIRRGLLTDAMRASFSLPGIFPPVEMFGQQLMDGALVNPTPVSVCRALGAKVTIAVDLNADLIGKARKPGQNYQTVMGFDVFNEQGVPPPEAKGFFEKFNLAEKFFKREPNKPSMFGVMFSSLNIVLDRITRSRLAGDPPDIHIKPMVGHFGLLEVERAKEMIEEGEASVERILPDNKAALMTLLPPEDRPNLR
;
A
#
# COMPACT_ATOMS: atom_id res chain seq x y z
N LEU A 1 -3.23 7.00 -17.55
CA LEU A 1 -2.52 5.82 -17.03
C LEU A 1 -1.07 5.82 -17.49
N ASP A 2 -0.81 6.13 -18.74
CA ASP A 2 0.52 6.12 -19.36
C ASP A 2 1.52 7.01 -18.60
N GLU A 3 1.12 8.22 -18.22
CA GLU A 3 1.94 9.13 -17.41
C GLU A 3 2.30 8.55 -16.03
N LEU A 4 1.37 7.84 -15.40
CA LEU A 4 1.60 7.18 -14.11
C LEU A 4 2.55 5.99 -14.25
N GLU A 5 2.42 5.24 -15.33
CA GLU A 5 3.29 4.13 -15.68
C GLU A 5 4.71 4.62 -15.96
N ASP A 6 4.86 5.63 -16.82
CA ASP A 6 6.14 6.26 -17.12
C ASP A 6 6.83 6.80 -15.86
N TRP A 7 6.04 7.43 -14.97
CA TRP A 7 6.53 7.90 -13.69
C TRP A 7 7.03 6.74 -12.82
N ALA A 8 6.24 5.67 -12.69
CA ALA A 8 6.60 4.49 -11.90
C ALA A 8 7.87 3.82 -12.46
N LEU A 9 7.96 3.65 -13.77
CA LEU A 9 9.12 3.07 -14.45
C LEU A 9 10.37 3.96 -14.34
N SER A 10 10.19 5.29 -14.22
CA SER A 10 11.31 6.23 -14.02
C SER A 10 11.88 6.18 -12.61
N MET A 11 11.15 5.57 -11.65
CA MET A 11 11.54 5.55 -10.25
C MET A 11 12.68 4.54 -10.03
N ASN A 12 13.65 4.94 -9.22
CA ASN A 12 14.74 4.08 -8.79
C ASN A 12 15.09 4.35 -7.32
N ARG A 13 15.88 3.46 -6.72
CA ARG A 13 16.26 3.58 -5.30
C ARG A 13 16.86 4.94 -4.96
N ARG A 14 17.71 5.49 -5.83
CA ARG A 14 18.38 6.77 -5.58
C ARG A 14 17.37 7.92 -5.51
N LYS A 15 16.42 7.96 -6.45
CA LYS A 15 15.32 8.94 -6.43
C LYS A 15 14.45 8.75 -5.19
N LEU A 16 14.06 7.50 -4.88
CA LEU A 16 13.26 7.18 -3.71
C LEU A 16 13.94 7.68 -2.42
N PHE A 17 15.22 7.35 -2.21
CA PHE A 17 15.96 7.84 -1.03
C PHE A 17 16.09 9.36 -1.01
N GLY A 18 16.13 10.02 -2.16
CA GLY A 18 16.09 11.49 -2.28
C GLY A 18 14.79 12.10 -1.75
N TYR A 19 13.68 11.36 -1.87
CA TYR A 19 12.36 11.77 -1.37
C TYR A 19 12.08 11.33 0.08
N MET A 20 12.89 10.41 0.62
CA MET A 20 12.75 9.96 2.01
C MET A 20 13.40 10.99 2.95
N ASP A 21 12.60 11.84 3.56
CA ASP A 21 13.00 12.72 4.63
C ASP A 21 12.89 11.98 5.98
N ILE A 22 13.97 11.29 6.33
CA ILE A 22 14.02 10.51 7.58
C ILE A 22 14.09 11.45 8.77
N SER A 23 13.17 11.30 9.72
CA SER A 23 13.12 12.10 10.94
C SER A 23 12.91 11.20 12.17
N ILE A 24 13.85 11.28 13.14
CA ILE A 24 13.73 10.54 14.42
C ILE A 24 12.92 11.34 15.46
N ARG A 25 12.66 12.63 15.19
CA ARG A 25 11.97 13.52 16.14
C ARG A 25 10.47 13.58 15.95
N ARG A 26 9.93 12.99 14.89
CA ARG A 26 8.50 12.95 14.57
C ARG A 26 7.95 11.52 14.81
N PRO A 27 6.64 11.36 15.01
CA PRO A 27 6.01 10.05 15.22
C PRO A 27 5.93 9.23 13.92
N GLY A 28 7.06 9.03 13.25
CA GLY A 28 7.21 8.28 12.00
C GLY A 28 8.65 8.35 11.52
N LEU A 29 9.14 7.30 10.87
CA LEU A 29 10.52 7.23 10.35
C LEU A 29 10.73 8.17 9.16
N ILE A 30 9.69 8.38 8.36
CA ILE A 30 9.70 9.20 7.15
C ILE A 30 8.69 10.32 7.34
N ALA A 31 9.11 11.57 7.24
CA ALA A 31 8.18 12.70 7.30
C ALA A 31 7.25 12.71 6.08
N GLY A 32 7.73 12.26 4.92
CA GLY A 32 6.98 12.13 3.68
C GLY A 32 6.70 13.45 2.96
N GLU A 33 7.24 14.58 3.46
CA GLU A 33 6.97 15.90 2.90
C GLU A 33 7.48 16.05 1.46
N LYS A 34 8.67 15.55 1.18
CA LYS A 34 9.25 15.60 -0.17
C LYS A 34 8.50 14.72 -1.16
N PHE A 35 8.09 13.53 -0.73
CA PHE A 35 7.30 12.61 -1.56
C PHE A 35 5.92 13.20 -1.85
N MET A 36 5.28 13.76 -0.83
CA MET A 36 3.99 14.45 -1.02
C MET A 36 4.11 15.68 -1.90
N GLY A 37 5.18 16.46 -1.78
CA GLY A 37 5.44 17.60 -2.65
C GLY A 37 5.50 17.22 -4.13
N LEU A 38 6.09 16.07 -4.45
CA LEU A 38 6.10 15.55 -5.83
C LEU A 38 4.68 15.22 -6.32
N ILE A 39 3.87 14.58 -5.48
CA ILE A 39 2.47 14.27 -5.82
C ILE A 39 1.66 15.57 -5.97
N GLU A 40 1.86 16.52 -5.08
CA GLU A 40 1.21 17.83 -5.11
C GLU A 40 1.52 18.62 -6.40
N GLU A 41 2.73 18.53 -6.94
CA GLU A 41 3.07 19.16 -8.21
C GLU A 41 2.21 18.68 -9.38
N HIS A 42 1.84 17.40 -9.38
CA HIS A 42 1.02 16.78 -10.42
C HIS A 42 -0.49 16.94 -10.16
N MET A 43 -0.89 17.04 -8.90
CA MET A 43 -2.29 17.06 -8.48
C MET A 43 -2.72 18.42 -7.90
N LYS A 44 -2.11 19.52 -8.34
CA LYS A 44 -2.29 20.87 -7.78
C LYS A 44 -3.74 21.25 -7.53
N GLY A 45 -4.11 21.31 -6.26
CA GLY A 45 -5.39 21.85 -5.82
C GLY A 45 -6.62 21.02 -6.18
N LEU A 46 -6.46 19.77 -6.67
CA LEU A 46 -7.59 18.89 -6.96
C LEU A 46 -8.39 18.61 -5.69
N GLN A 47 -9.68 18.90 -5.75
CA GLN A 47 -10.62 18.61 -4.68
C GLN A 47 -11.34 17.29 -4.98
N ILE A 48 -11.51 16.44 -3.98
CA ILE A 48 -12.17 15.13 -4.14
C ILE A 48 -13.58 15.28 -4.72
N GLN A 49 -14.34 16.27 -4.25
CA GLN A 49 -15.72 16.49 -4.69
C GLN A 49 -15.85 16.99 -6.13
N ASP A 50 -14.76 17.46 -6.72
CA ASP A 50 -14.72 17.99 -8.09
C ASP A 50 -14.19 16.98 -9.11
N LEU A 51 -13.84 15.78 -8.63
CA LEU A 51 -13.36 14.69 -9.50
C LEU A 51 -14.50 14.19 -10.42
N PRO A 52 -14.17 13.79 -11.66
CA PRO A 52 -15.18 13.30 -12.62
C PRO A 52 -15.83 11.97 -12.20
N HIS A 53 -15.17 11.23 -11.32
CA HIS A 53 -15.65 9.98 -10.76
C HIS A 53 -15.65 10.04 -9.23
N PRO A 54 -16.65 9.43 -8.56
CA PRO A 54 -16.68 9.35 -7.11
C PRO A 54 -15.38 8.72 -6.56
N TYR A 55 -14.77 9.39 -5.62
CA TYR A 55 -13.56 8.92 -4.94
C TYR A 55 -13.74 9.00 -3.42
N VAL A 56 -13.23 8.00 -2.73
CA VAL A 56 -13.16 7.98 -1.26
C VAL A 56 -11.79 7.45 -0.85
N ALA A 57 -11.08 8.21 -0.03
CA ALA A 57 -9.95 7.70 0.71
C ALA A 57 -10.44 7.17 2.06
N VAL A 58 -10.00 5.96 2.42
CA VAL A 58 -10.29 5.37 3.72
C VAL A 58 -9.13 5.61 4.65
N ALA A 59 -9.40 6.11 5.84
CA ALA A 59 -8.42 6.30 6.90
C ALA A 59 -8.95 5.72 8.22
N THR A 60 -8.08 5.65 9.22
CA THR A 60 -8.40 5.20 10.58
C THR A 60 -8.20 6.33 11.56
N ASP A 61 -9.22 6.67 12.35
CA ASP A 61 -9.04 7.57 13.48
C ASP A 61 -8.17 6.89 14.56
N MET A 62 -7.01 7.49 14.85
CA MET A 62 -6.03 6.94 15.77
C MET A 62 -6.55 6.79 17.20
N VAL A 63 -7.50 7.64 17.62
CA VAL A 63 -7.99 7.69 19.00
C VAL A 63 -9.15 6.72 19.20
N THR A 64 -10.07 6.67 18.23
CA THR A 64 -11.29 5.88 18.35
C THR A 64 -11.20 4.50 17.68
N GLY A 65 -10.26 4.33 16.76
CA GLY A 65 -10.14 3.15 15.89
C GLY A 65 -11.25 3.04 14.84
N HIS A 66 -12.05 4.09 14.66
CA HIS A 66 -13.11 4.08 13.67
C HIS A 66 -12.59 4.28 12.25
N GLU A 67 -13.27 3.66 11.30
CA GLU A 67 -13.09 3.88 9.87
C GLU A 67 -13.61 5.27 9.48
N VAL A 68 -12.78 6.05 8.79
CA VAL A 68 -13.11 7.40 8.33
C VAL A 68 -13.09 7.44 6.81
N TRP A 69 -14.19 7.89 6.21
CA TRP A 69 -14.35 8.05 4.76
C TRP A 69 -14.13 9.50 4.37
N ILE A 70 -12.99 9.78 3.76
CA ILE A 70 -12.64 11.13 3.29
C ILE A 70 -13.19 11.29 1.87
N ARG A 71 -14.22 12.12 1.74
CA ARG A 71 -14.98 12.35 0.50
C ARG A 71 -14.93 13.77 0.00
N ARG A 72 -14.24 14.65 0.72
CA ARG A 72 -14.11 16.09 0.44
C ARG A 72 -12.76 16.60 0.89
N GLY A 73 -12.35 17.72 0.33
CA GLY A 73 -11.08 18.36 0.63
C GLY A 73 -10.02 18.04 -0.43
N LEU A 74 -8.79 18.44 -0.16
CA LEU A 74 -7.68 18.20 -1.07
C LEU A 74 -7.44 16.69 -1.24
N LEU A 75 -7.33 16.26 -2.49
CA LEU A 75 -7.06 14.86 -2.84
C LEU A 75 -5.75 14.39 -2.22
N THR A 76 -4.71 15.24 -2.26
CA THR A 76 -3.39 14.95 -1.71
C THR A 76 -3.40 14.73 -0.20
N ASP A 77 -4.18 15.53 0.55
CA ASP A 77 -4.32 15.36 2.00
C ASP A 77 -5.03 14.05 2.34
N ALA A 78 -6.09 13.72 1.60
CA ALA A 78 -6.82 12.48 1.77
C ALA A 78 -5.96 11.25 1.44
N MET A 79 -5.19 11.31 0.36
CA MET A 79 -4.22 10.27 0.02
C MET A 79 -3.19 10.09 1.14
N ARG A 80 -2.61 11.21 1.62
CA ARG A 80 -1.64 11.18 2.71
C ARG A 80 -2.21 10.54 3.97
N ALA A 81 -3.42 10.88 4.37
CA ALA A 81 -4.09 10.26 5.52
C ALA A 81 -4.29 8.75 5.31
N SER A 82 -4.74 8.36 4.09
CA SER A 82 -5.07 6.98 3.74
C SER A 82 -3.87 6.03 3.72
N PHE A 83 -2.66 6.52 3.43
CA PHE A 83 -1.45 5.70 3.41
C PHE A 83 -0.49 5.96 4.58
N SER A 84 -0.91 6.70 5.62
CA SER A 84 -0.08 6.99 6.79
C SER A 84 0.13 5.74 7.66
N LEU A 85 0.96 4.82 7.17
CA LEU A 85 1.25 3.53 7.80
C LEU A 85 1.98 3.73 9.13
N PRO A 86 1.46 3.16 10.23
CA PRO A 86 2.05 3.31 11.56
C PRO A 86 3.53 2.93 11.62
N GLY A 87 4.34 3.77 12.25
CA GLY A 87 5.78 3.57 12.38
C GLY A 87 6.59 4.02 11.15
N ILE A 88 5.98 4.12 9.97
CA ILE A 88 6.63 4.68 8.76
C ILE A 88 6.31 6.16 8.62
N PHE A 89 5.03 6.51 8.49
CA PHE A 89 4.59 7.88 8.34
C PHE A 89 3.92 8.42 9.60
N PRO A 90 4.02 9.73 9.87
CA PRO A 90 3.30 10.34 10.96
C PRO A 90 1.78 10.36 10.66
N PRO A 91 0.93 10.29 11.70
CA PRO A 91 -0.49 10.55 11.55
C PRO A 91 -0.76 11.92 10.94
N VAL A 92 -1.86 12.03 10.21
CA VAL A 92 -2.29 13.28 9.56
C VAL A 92 -3.43 13.88 10.36
N GLU A 93 -3.29 15.16 10.73
CA GLU A 93 -4.39 15.89 11.35
C GLU A 93 -5.36 16.39 10.28
N MET A 94 -6.60 15.91 10.33
CA MET A 94 -7.67 16.33 9.43
C MET A 94 -9.01 16.30 10.17
N PHE A 95 -9.82 17.33 9.98
CA PHE A 95 -11.14 17.49 10.63
C PHE A 95 -11.10 17.39 12.17
N GLY A 96 -10.00 17.80 12.80
CA GLY A 96 -9.80 17.70 14.25
C GLY A 96 -9.52 16.29 14.74
N GLN A 97 -9.22 15.35 13.85
CA GLN A 97 -8.87 13.96 14.15
C GLN A 97 -7.42 13.67 13.72
N GLN A 98 -6.78 12.73 14.40
CA GLN A 98 -5.48 12.18 13.99
C GLN A 98 -5.74 10.91 13.18
N LEU A 99 -5.47 10.98 11.88
CA LEU A 99 -5.76 9.91 10.95
C LEU A 99 -4.51 9.10 10.59
N MET A 100 -4.67 7.79 10.53
CA MET A 100 -3.68 6.81 10.08
C MET A 100 -4.22 6.00 8.91
N ASP A 101 -3.37 5.12 8.37
CA ASP A 101 -3.68 4.23 7.25
C ASP A 101 -5.03 3.49 7.42
N GLY A 102 -5.86 3.57 6.39
CA GLY A 102 -7.16 2.92 6.35
C GLY A 102 -7.08 1.38 6.34
N ALA A 103 -5.95 0.82 5.96
CA ALA A 103 -5.73 -0.62 5.96
C ALA A 103 -5.83 -1.23 7.38
N LEU A 104 -5.65 -0.44 8.45
CA LEU A 104 -5.83 -0.90 9.83
C LEU A 104 -7.26 -1.34 10.14
N VAL A 105 -8.24 -0.87 9.39
CA VAL A 105 -9.67 -1.19 9.61
C VAL A 105 -10.35 -1.77 8.38
N ASN A 106 -9.95 -1.36 7.16
CA ASN A 106 -10.56 -1.78 5.91
C ASN A 106 -9.56 -1.78 4.74
N PRO A 107 -8.66 -2.78 4.66
CA PRO A 107 -7.58 -2.82 3.66
C PRO A 107 -8.08 -2.90 2.22
N THR A 108 -9.24 -3.52 2.01
CA THR A 108 -9.87 -3.68 0.69
C THR A 108 -11.34 -3.26 0.80
N PRO A 109 -11.64 -1.96 0.63
CA PRO A 109 -12.87 -1.34 1.09
C PRO A 109 -14.05 -1.54 0.12
N VAL A 110 -14.48 -2.78 -0.13
CA VAL A 110 -15.63 -3.16 -0.98
C VAL A 110 -16.92 -2.52 -0.47
N SER A 111 -17.11 -2.54 0.85
CA SER A 111 -18.26 -1.92 1.52
C SER A 111 -18.45 -0.45 1.16
N VAL A 112 -17.37 0.29 1.01
CA VAL A 112 -17.38 1.72 0.64
C VAL A 112 -17.94 1.90 -0.78
N CYS A 113 -17.48 1.11 -1.73
CA CYS A 113 -17.98 1.16 -3.11
C CYS A 113 -19.49 0.87 -3.16
N ARG A 114 -19.95 -0.14 -2.42
CA ARG A 114 -21.38 -0.48 -2.35
C ARG A 114 -22.20 0.62 -1.69
N ALA A 115 -21.71 1.20 -0.61
CA ALA A 115 -22.39 2.33 0.05
C ALA A 115 -22.49 3.56 -0.85
N LEU A 116 -21.60 3.71 -1.84
CA LEU A 116 -21.67 4.74 -2.88
C LEU A 116 -22.56 4.36 -4.07
N GLY A 117 -23.19 3.20 -4.04
CA GLY A 117 -24.12 2.74 -5.06
C GLY A 117 -23.50 1.96 -6.22
N ALA A 118 -22.27 1.48 -6.07
CA ALA A 118 -21.65 0.60 -7.06
C ALA A 118 -22.49 -0.68 -7.25
N LYS A 119 -22.86 -0.96 -8.49
CA LYS A 119 -23.60 -2.17 -8.86
C LYS A 119 -22.69 -3.38 -9.03
N VAL A 120 -21.45 -3.14 -9.43
CA VAL A 120 -20.39 -4.13 -9.59
C VAL A 120 -19.18 -3.63 -8.83
N THR A 121 -18.58 -4.49 -8.04
CA THR A 121 -17.38 -4.20 -7.25
C THR A 121 -16.23 -5.06 -7.71
N ILE A 122 -15.12 -4.39 -8.03
CA ILE A 122 -13.85 -5.05 -8.38
C ILE A 122 -12.85 -4.73 -7.26
N ALA A 123 -12.39 -5.76 -6.57
CA ALA A 123 -11.40 -5.61 -5.51
C ALA A 123 -10.02 -6.09 -5.99
N VAL A 124 -9.01 -5.25 -5.82
CA VAL A 124 -7.59 -5.61 -6.00
C VAL A 124 -7.00 -5.82 -4.62
N ASP A 125 -6.68 -7.07 -4.30
CA ASP A 125 -6.15 -7.47 -2.98
C ASP A 125 -4.65 -7.75 -3.07
N LEU A 126 -3.85 -6.76 -2.72
CA LEU A 126 -2.39 -6.85 -2.70
C LEU A 126 -1.86 -7.69 -1.53
N ASN A 127 -2.70 -7.98 -0.53
CA ASN A 127 -2.33 -8.74 0.65
C ASN A 127 -2.55 -10.25 0.49
N ALA A 128 -3.27 -10.69 -0.54
CA ALA A 128 -3.66 -12.09 -0.74
C ALA A 128 -2.46 -13.06 -0.82
N ASP A 129 -1.29 -12.57 -1.20
CA ASP A 129 -0.06 -13.35 -1.39
C ASP A 129 0.97 -13.19 -0.25
N LEU A 130 0.73 -12.32 0.73
CA LEU A 130 1.69 -12.00 1.78
C LEU A 130 1.82 -13.12 2.81
N ILE A 131 0.71 -13.78 3.17
CA ILE A 131 0.65 -14.74 4.27
C ILE A 131 -0.19 -15.96 3.89
N GLY A 132 0.16 -17.12 4.46
CA GLY A 132 -0.65 -18.34 4.36
C GLY A 132 -0.19 -19.34 3.31
N LYS A 133 0.94 -19.12 2.65
CA LYS A 133 1.56 -20.13 1.78
C LYS A 133 2.41 -21.08 2.59
N ALA A 134 2.26 -22.37 2.30
CA ALA A 134 3.16 -23.39 2.83
C ALA A 134 4.60 -23.04 2.42
N ARG A 135 5.52 -23.00 3.39
CA ARG A 135 6.95 -22.82 3.09
C ARG A 135 7.38 -23.86 2.07
N LYS A 136 7.79 -23.41 0.89
CA LYS A 136 8.48 -24.29 -0.04
C LYS A 136 9.87 -24.59 0.54
N PRO A 137 10.30 -25.85 0.62
CA PRO A 137 11.65 -26.17 1.06
C PRO A 137 12.68 -25.38 0.24
N GLY A 138 13.60 -24.67 0.90
CA GLY A 138 14.65 -23.88 0.24
C GLY A 138 14.28 -22.44 -0.12
N GLN A 139 13.08 -21.98 0.10
CA GLN A 139 12.74 -20.55 -0.02
C GLN A 139 12.82 -19.86 1.34
N ASN A 140 13.81 -19.01 1.48
CA ASN A 140 13.92 -18.10 2.62
C ASN A 140 13.00 -16.89 2.37
N TYR A 141 11.78 -16.92 2.91
CA TYR A 141 10.94 -15.72 2.99
C TYR A 141 11.48 -14.85 4.12
N GLN A 142 12.48 -14.05 3.81
CA GLN A 142 13.19 -13.25 4.81
C GLN A 142 12.70 -11.80 4.83
N THR A 143 11.97 -11.38 3.80
CA THR A 143 11.54 -9.98 3.68
C THR A 143 10.05 -9.83 3.95
N VAL A 144 9.73 -8.86 4.80
CA VAL A 144 8.37 -8.37 5.00
C VAL A 144 8.35 -6.91 4.61
N MET A 145 7.55 -6.54 3.62
CA MET A 145 7.49 -5.18 3.05
C MET A 145 8.88 -4.62 2.64
N GLY A 146 9.79 -5.49 2.15
CA GLY A 146 11.16 -5.10 1.79
C GLY A 146 12.12 -4.95 2.96
N PHE A 147 11.66 -5.15 4.18
CA PHE A 147 12.53 -5.25 5.33
C PHE A 147 12.90 -6.70 5.55
N ASP A 148 14.18 -6.99 5.48
CA ASP A 148 14.68 -8.31 5.76
C ASP A 148 14.52 -8.63 7.25
N VAL A 149 13.63 -9.59 7.55
CA VAL A 149 13.34 -10.00 8.93
C VAL A 149 14.49 -10.81 9.51
N PHE A 150 15.25 -11.51 8.66
CA PHE A 150 16.26 -12.50 9.10
C PHE A 150 17.62 -12.38 8.42
N ASN A 151 17.86 -11.41 7.52
CA ASN A 151 19.09 -11.40 6.72
C ASN A 151 20.35 -10.97 7.51
N GLU A 152 21.41 -11.69 7.22
CA GLU A 152 22.78 -11.40 7.72
C GLU A 152 23.38 -10.12 7.11
N GLN A 153 22.81 -9.61 6.01
CA GLN A 153 23.33 -8.47 5.27
C GLN A 153 22.48 -7.20 5.41
N GLY A 154 21.94 -6.95 6.59
CA GLY A 154 21.25 -5.68 6.91
C GLY A 154 22.20 -4.46 6.84
N VAL A 155 22.94 -4.37 5.75
CA VAL A 155 23.76 -3.20 5.41
C VAL A 155 22.84 -2.25 4.65
N PRO A 156 22.58 -1.05 5.18
CA PRO A 156 21.98 -0.01 4.37
C PRO A 156 22.80 0.15 3.09
N PRO A 157 22.17 0.46 1.94
CA PRO A 157 22.91 0.65 0.69
C PRO A 157 24.09 1.60 0.96
N PRO A 158 25.23 1.42 0.26
CA PRO A 158 26.46 2.18 0.51
C PRO A 158 26.26 3.70 0.56
N GLU A 159 25.26 4.19 -0.15
CA GLU A 159 24.85 5.59 -0.20
C GLU A 159 24.15 6.07 1.08
N ALA A 160 23.58 5.17 1.86
CA ALA A 160 22.97 5.47 3.15
C ALA A 160 23.95 5.40 4.32
N LYS A 161 25.14 4.80 4.16
CA LYS A 161 26.15 4.68 5.23
C LYS A 161 26.54 6.02 5.84
N GLY A 162 26.79 7.04 5.03
CA GLY A 162 27.15 8.37 5.52
C GLY A 162 26.04 9.09 6.27
N PHE A 163 24.81 8.66 6.09
CA PHE A 163 23.63 9.19 6.76
C PHE A 163 23.41 8.51 8.13
N PHE A 164 23.57 7.19 8.19
CA PHE A 164 23.40 6.41 9.42
C PHE A 164 24.58 6.57 10.39
N GLU A 165 25.79 6.88 9.91
CA GLU A 165 26.96 7.17 10.78
C GLU A 165 26.74 8.41 11.68
N LYS A 166 25.91 9.37 11.27
CA LYS A 166 25.54 10.52 12.10
C LYS A 166 24.56 10.19 13.23
N PHE A 167 23.96 9.00 13.23
CA PHE A 167 22.96 8.60 14.19
C PHE A 167 23.32 7.29 14.91
N ASN A 168 24.20 7.38 15.88
CA ASN A 168 24.54 6.27 16.79
C ASN A 168 23.34 5.61 17.49
N LEU A 169 22.16 6.27 17.48
CA LEU A 169 20.91 5.69 17.99
C LEU A 169 20.28 4.72 16.99
N ALA A 170 20.29 5.05 15.69
CA ALA A 170 19.79 4.14 14.68
C ALA A 170 20.55 2.82 14.70
N GLU A 171 21.87 2.88 14.87
CA GLU A 171 22.71 1.68 14.99
C GLU A 171 22.32 0.77 16.16
N LYS A 172 21.87 1.32 17.29
CA LYS A 172 21.35 0.55 18.43
C LYS A 172 20.01 -0.13 18.15
N PHE A 173 19.11 0.51 17.38
CA PHE A 173 17.82 -0.07 16.97
C PHE A 173 17.98 -1.09 15.84
N PHE A 174 19.02 -0.97 15.02
CA PHE A 174 19.32 -1.85 13.90
C PHE A 174 20.46 -2.85 14.17
N LYS A 175 21.19 -2.72 15.32
CA LYS A 175 22.18 -3.72 15.74
C LYS A 175 21.47 -5.04 16.04
N ARG A 176 21.85 -6.06 15.34
CA ARG A 176 21.23 -7.34 15.30
C ARG A 176 22.13 -8.42 15.86
N GLU A 177 21.57 -9.30 16.67
CA GLU A 177 22.20 -10.59 16.93
C GLU A 177 21.98 -11.49 15.69
N PRO A 178 23.00 -12.23 15.23
CA PRO A 178 22.85 -13.20 14.16
C PRO A 178 21.64 -14.12 14.43
N ASN A 179 20.81 -14.34 13.42
CA ASN A 179 19.61 -15.20 13.48
C ASN A 179 18.44 -14.73 14.37
N LYS A 180 18.41 -13.48 14.83
CA LYS A 180 17.23 -12.94 15.52
C LYS A 180 16.54 -11.87 14.67
N PRO A 181 15.20 -11.85 14.63
CA PRO A 181 14.46 -10.82 13.89
C PRO A 181 14.68 -9.45 14.55
N SER A 182 14.76 -8.38 13.76
CA SER A 182 14.81 -7.03 14.29
C SER A 182 13.46 -6.64 14.90
N MET A 183 13.44 -5.72 15.86
CA MET A 183 12.19 -5.19 16.43
C MET A 183 11.27 -4.65 15.35
N PHE A 184 11.81 -3.94 14.36
CA PHE A 184 11.11 -3.45 13.18
C PHE A 184 10.52 -4.60 12.38
N GLY A 185 11.31 -5.63 12.06
CA GLY A 185 10.85 -6.81 11.34
C GLY A 185 9.71 -7.52 12.05
N VAL A 186 9.79 -7.65 13.39
CA VAL A 186 8.69 -8.24 14.17
C VAL A 186 7.42 -7.38 14.11
N MET A 187 7.56 -6.06 14.26
CA MET A 187 6.44 -5.13 14.21
C MET A 187 5.75 -5.18 12.84
N PHE A 188 6.50 -5.10 11.74
CA PHE A 188 5.94 -5.17 10.40
C PHE A 188 5.34 -6.53 10.06
N SER A 189 5.99 -7.63 10.46
CA SER A 189 5.42 -8.96 10.32
C SER A 189 4.09 -9.06 11.06
N SER A 190 4.01 -8.55 12.27
CA SER A 190 2.79 -8.56 13.07
C SER A 190 1.70 -7.73 12.41
N LEU A 191 2.03 -6.54 11.92
CA LEU A 191 1.09 -5.68 11.19
C LEU A 191 0.54 -6.40 9.95
N ASN A 192 1.40 -7.00 9.13
CA ASN A 192 0.95 -7.74 7.94
C ASN A 192 0.05 -8.93 8.28
N ILE A 193 0.35 -9.65 9.37
CA ILE A 193 -0.53 -10.74 9.84
C ILE A 193 -1.91 -10.18 10.19
N VAL A 194 -1.96 -9.05 10.89
CA VAL A 194 -3.23 -8.41 11.27
C VAL A 194 -3.97 -7.93 10.02
N LEU A 195 -3.30 -7.26 9.09
CA LEU A 195 -3.88 -6.77 7.83
C LEU A 195 -4.46 -7.92 7.00
N ASP A 196 -3.74 -9.04 6.83
CA ASP A 196 -4.25 -10.23 6.15
C ASP A 196 -5.53 -10.76 6.83
N ARG A 197 -5.54 -10.84 8.15
CA ARG A 197 -6.72 -11.31 8.91
C ARG A 197 -7.91 -10.38 8.76
N ILE A 198 -7.68 -9.07 8.84
CA ILE A 198 -8.73 -8.07 8.64
C ILE A 198 -9.27 -8.16 7.20
N THR A 199 -8.39 -8.21 6.19
CA THR A 199 -8.79 -8.34 4.79
C THR A 199 -9.68 -9.55 4.58
N ARG A 200 -9.26 -10.74 5.04
CA ARG A 200 -10.05 -11.98 4.92
C ARG A 200 -11.39 -11.88 5.63
N SER A 201 -11.42 -11.31 6.83
CA SER A 201 -12.65 -11.14 7.60
C SER A 201 -13.64 -10.19 6.91
N ARG A 202 -13.14 -9.06 6.40
CA ARG A 202 -13.95 -8.08 5.67
C ARG A 202 -14.50 -8.65 4.38
N LEU A 203 -13.65 -9.28 3.56
CA LEU A 203 -14.08 -9.88 2.30
C LEU A 203 -14.98 -11.10 2.47
N ALA A 204 -14.95 -11.79 3.61
CA ALA A 204 -15.89 -12.85 3.93
C ALA A 204 -17.30 -12.31 4.24
N GLY A 205 -17.38 -11.15 4.90
CA GLY A 205 -18.66 -10.50 5.20
C GLY A 205 -19.22 -9.67 4.06
N ASP A 206 -18.34 -9.15 3.20
CA ASP A 206 -18.68 -8.27 2.08
C ASP A 206 -17.83 -8.62 0.85
N PRO A 207 -18.10 -9.77 0.20
CA PRO A 207 -17.32 -10.26 -0.92
C PRO A 207 -17.49 -9.36 -2.16
N PRO A 208 -16.41 -9.03 -2.89
CA PRO A 208 -16.51 -8.33 -4.16
C PRO A 208 -17.12 -9.24 -5.25
N ASP A 209 -17.66 -8.62 -6.29
CA ASP A 209 -18.14 -9.37 -7.46
C ASP A 209 -16.96 -9.94 -8.25
N ILE A 210 -15.85 -9.20 -8.33
CA ILE A 210 -14.61 -9.65 -8.96
C ILE A 210 -13.45 -9.41 -7.98
N HIS A 211 -12.66 -10.46 -7.74
CA HIS A 211 -11.53 -10.42 -6.82
C HIS A 211 -10.21 -10.70 -7.55
N ILE A 212 -9.41 -9.65 -7.76
CA ILE A 212 -8.10 -9.71 -8.39
C ILE A 212 -7.05 -9.87 -7.30
N LYS A 213 -6.17 -10.86 -7.44
CA LYS A 213 -5.14 -11.19 -6.46
C LYS A 213 -3.75 -11.22 -7.13
N PRO A 214 -3.09 -10.07 -7.30
CA PRO A 214 -1.74 -10.04 -7.80
C PRO A 214 -0.77 -10.74 -6.84
N MET A 215 0.18 -11.49 -7.38
CA MET A 215 1.16 -12.23 -6.59
C MET A 215 2.38 -11.36 -6.29
N VAL A 216 2.17 -10.30 -5.53
CA VAL A 216 3.16 -9.25 -5.25
C VAL A 216 3.84 -9.37 -3.89
N GLY A 217 3.53 -10.39 -3.10
CA GLY A 217 4.07 -10.57 -1.75
C GLY A 217 5.59 -10.81 -1.66
N HIS A 218 6.24 -11.03 -2.79
CA HIS A 218 7.69 -11.19 -2.88
C HIS A 218 8.43 -9.88 -3.22
N PHE A 219 7.69 -8.80 -3.51
CA PHE A 219 8.27 -7.48 -3.70
C PHE A 219 8.36 -6.73 -2.38
N GLY A 220 9.48 -6.05 -2.19
CA GLY A 220 9.67 -5.18 -1.06
C GLY A 220 9.09 -3.79 -1.28
N LEU A 221 8.64 -3.13 -0.20
CA LEU A 221 8.09 -1.78 -0.24
C LEU A 221 9.03 -0.75 -0.90
N LEU A 222 10.34 -0.96 -0.79
CA LEU A 222 11.39 -0.06 -1.32
C LEU A 222 12.00 -0.54 -2.64
N GLU A 223 11.49 -1.61 -3.23
CA GLU A 223 11.98 -2.17 -4.50
C GLU A 223 11.31 -1.51 -5.71
N VAL A 224 11.27 -0.19 -5.71
CA VAL A 224 10.61 0.61 -6.78
C VAL A 224 11.23 0.39 -8.16
N GLU A 225 12.48 -0.04 -8.23
CA GLU A 225 13.13 -0.42 -9.48
C GLU A 225 12.52 -1.64 -10.16
N ARG A 226 11.69 -2.40 -9.43
CA ARG A 226 10.95 -3.55 -9.95
C ARG A 226 9.52 -3.19 -10.38
N ALA A 227 9.23 -1.90 -10.56
CA ALA A 227 7.91 -1.42 -10.97
C ALA A 227 7.39 -2.14 -12.22
N LYS A 228 8.25 -2.39 -13.20
CA LYS A 228 7.88 -3.13 -14.42
C LYS A 228 7.34 -4.54 -14.10
N GLU A 229 8.03 -5.29 -13.26
CA GLU A 229 7.61 -6.64 -12.85
C GLU A 229 6.27 -6.59 -12.09
N MET A 230 6.06 -5.55 -11.27
CA MET A 230 4.80 -5.36 -10.54
C MET A 230 3.63 -5.05 -11.48
N ILE A 231 3.86 -4.22 -12.51
CA ILE A 231 2.87 -3.89 -13.54
C ILE A 231 2.51 -5.15 -14.33
N GLU A 232 3.51 -5.89 -14.84
CA GLU A 232 3.32 -7.15 -15.56
C GLU A 232 2.55 -8.19 -14.73
N GLU A 233 2.82 -8.30 -13.42
CA GLU A 233 2.04 -9.17 -12.53
C GLU A 233 0.60 -8.67 -12.36
N GLY A 234 0.38 -7.35 -12.30
CA GLY A 234 -0.95 -6.75 -12.27
C GLY A 234 -1.77 -7.16 -13.49
N GLU A 235 -1.22 -7.01 -14.70
CA GLU A 235 -1.84 -7.41 -15.97
C GLU A 235 -2.12 -8.92 -15.99
N ALA A 236 -1.11 -9.74 -15.70
CA ALA A 236 -1.25 -11.20 -15.65
C ALA A 236 -2.33 -11.65 -14.65
N SER A 237 -2.49 -10.92 -13.54
CA SER A 237 -3.53 -11.24 -12.55
C SER A 237 -4.94 -11.04 -13.07
N VAL A 238 -5.14 -10.01 -13.91
CA VAL A 238 -6.41 -9.76 -14.59
C VAL A 238 -6.67 -10.83 -15.66
N GLU A 239 -5.66 -11.12 -16.50
CA GLU A 239 -5.77 -12.14 -17.53
C GLU A 239 -6.14 -13.52 -16.98
N ARG A 240 -5.59 -13.90 -15.83
CA ARG A 240 -5.90 -15.18 -15.15
C ARG A 240 -7.38 -15.34 -14.78
N ILE A 241 -8.05 -14.24 -14.44
CA ILE A 241 -9.45 -14.29 -13.96
C ILE A 241 -10.45 -13.90 -15.04
N LEU A 242 -10.00 -13.26 -16.11
CA LEU A 242 -10.89 -12.72 -17.15
C LEU A 242 -11.79 -13.78 -17.80
N PRO A 243 -11.32 -14.99 -18.17
CA PRO A 243 -12.18 -16.02 -18.77
C PRO A 243 -13.41 -16.36 -17.94
N ASP A 244 -13.21 -16.54 -16.63
CA ASP A 244 -14.28 -16.95 -15.69
C ASP A 244 -15.23 -15.80 -15.36
N ASN A 245 -14.74 -14.56 -15.39
CA ASN A 245 -15.51 -13.36 -15.00
C ASN A 245 -16.12 -12.63 -16.21
N LYS A 246 -15.71 -12.95 -17.43
CA LYS A 246 -16.23 -12.32 -18.64
C LYS A 246 -17.75 -12.42 -18.75
N ALA A 247 -18.32 -13.61 -18.54
CA ALA A 247 -19.75 -13.84 -18.58
C ALA A 247 -20.48 -13.08 -17.46
N ALA A 248 -19.91 -13.02 -16.26
CA ALA A 248 -20.46 -12.27 -15.14
C ALA A 248 -20.47 -10.75 -15.45
N LEU A 249 -19.36 -10.20 -15.95
CA LEU A 249 -19.27 -8.80 -16.37
C LEU A 249 -20.32 -8.47 -17.44
N MET A 250 -20.47 -9.34 -18.45
CA MET A 250 -21.47 -9.15 -19.50
C MET A 250 -22.91 -9.21 -18.98
N THR A 251 -23.16 -9.93 -17.90
CA THR A 251 -24.48 -10.02 -17.28
C THR A 251 -24.80 -8.83 -16.37
N LEU A 252 -23.78 -8.36 -15.64
CA LEU A 252 -23.92 -7.27 -14.66
C LEU A 252 -23.89 -5.87 -15.29
N LEU A 253 -23.19 -5.71 -16.41
CA LEU A 253 -23.14 -4.43 -17.12
C LEU A 253 -24.40 -4.18 -17.95
N PRO A 254 -24.92 -2.94 -18.00
CA PRO A 254 -25.95 -2.53 -18.94
C PRO A 254 -25.54 -2.86 -20.38
N PRO A 255 -26.49 -3.16 -21.30
CA PRO A 255 -26.14 -3.52 -22.65
C PRO A 255 -25.25 -2.52 -23.40
N GLU A 256 -25.43 -1.23 -23.12
CA GLU A 256 -24.66 -0.11 -23.66
C GLU A 256 -23.19 -0.08 -23.19
N ASP A 257 -22.93 -0.60 -22.00
CA ASP A 257 -21.60 -0.61 -21.37
C ASP A 257 -20.84 -1.93 -21.58
N ARG A 258 -21.45 -2.88 -22.30
CA ARG A 258 -20.83 -4.18 -22.56
C ARG A 258 -19.69 -4.05 -23.55
N PRO A 259 -18.45 -4.34 -23.15
CA PRO A 259 -17.33 -4.28 -24.08
C PRO A 259 -17.51 -5.26 -25.22
N ASN A 260 -17.16 -4.83 -26.44
CA ASN A 260 -17.17 -5.67 -27.63
C ASN A 260 -15.99 -6.67 -27.54
N LEU A 261 -16.12 -7.63 -26.66
CA LEU A 261 -15.11 -8.66 -26.39
C LEU A 261 -15.19 -9.74 -27.49
N ARG A 262 -14.71 -9.39 -28.70
CA ARG A 262 -14.42 -10.36 -29.75
C ARG A 262 -13.05 -11.01 -29.54
#